data_8997c3104b0ce180afa06d67ac0dcdce
#
_entry.id   8997c3104b0ce180afa06d67ac0dcdce
#
_cell.length_a   1.000
_cell.length_b   1.000
_cell.length_c   1.000
_cell.angle_alpha   90.00
_cell.angle_beta   90.00
_cell.angle_gamma   90.00
#
_symmetry.space_group_name_H-M   'P 1'
#
loop_
_entity.id
_entity.type
_entity.pdbx_description
1 polymer ?
#
loop_
_entity_poly.entity_id
_entity_poly.type
_entity_poly.pdbx_seq_one_letter_code
_entity_poly.pdbx_strand_id
1 'polypeptide(L)'
;MDTDLNLDMQLSTIPDLALEGDTPRVFDEWQEKPQLWNLVRHEIDRRQAPGQFILTGATAPMEEQSRHSGAGRIARLRMKTFSFYESGHSNGAVSLAELVAQESPQSNGETVVDVAGIIERMAHGGWPANRNYSVEAAQENLRSYIDTVAHVDINAADGVRRDPVKVTTLIRSLARGVATEQSISSIATDIGAQRATVSEYLAALQRIFIVEEQLAWSSHLRSRASLRTAPKRHLADPALAAAAVDASPDKLLRNLAFAGQLFESQVVHDLAVLSGKRIFHARDASGLEVDAVFELAGRTVFVEIKLGQSQEIIEKAASNLQAFAERFEWEVTPVLMIVTGGNLSFRHPSGVHVVSLTHLAP
;
A
#
# COMPACT_ATOMS: atom_id res chain seq x y z
N MET A 1 0.60 18.42 -19.46
CA MET A 1 -0.62 19.01 -20.08
C MET A 1 -0.80 20.51 -19.85
N ASP A 2 -0.34 21.06 -18.76
CA ASP A 2 -0.46 22.50 -18.43
C ASP A 2 0.21 23.44 -19.45
N THR A 3 1.17 22.94 -20.22
CA THR A 3 1.93 23.68 -21.24
C THR A 3 1.62 23.27 -22.69
N ASP A 4 0.66 22.36 -22.93
CA ASP A 4 0.28 21.93 -24.29
C ASP A 4 -0.78 22.85 -24.89
N LEU A 5 -0.30 23.92 -25.54
CA LEU A 5 -1.16 24.90 -26.21
C LEU A 5 -2.02 24.30 -27.33
N ASN A 6 -1.57 23.21 -27.98
CA ASN A 6 -2.35 22.54 -29.00
C ASN A 6 -3.54 21.82 -28.38
N LEU A 7 -3.35 21.11 -27.28
CA LEU A 7 -4.42 20.47 -26.56
C LEU A 7 -5.44 21.48 -26.04
N ASP A 8 -4.99 22.62 -25.49
CA ASP A 8 -5.89 23.69 -25.03
C ASP A 8 -6.75 24.27 -26.15
N MET A 9 -6.13 24.51 -27.30
CA MET A 9 -6.85 24.99 -28.48
C MET A 9 -7.86 23.95 -28.99
N GLN A 10 -7.48 22.68 -29.04
CA GLN A 10 -8.36 21.58 -29.45
C GLN A 10 -9.55 21.47 -28.49
N LEU A 11 -9.30 21.41 -27.18
CA LEU A 11 -10.34 21.29 -26.16
C LEU A 11 -11.31 22.47 -26.15
N SER A 12 -10.87 23.66 -26.53
CA SER A 12 -11.71 24.87 -26.58
C SER A 12 -12.49 25.02 -27.88
N THR A 13 -11.98 24.48 -29.01
CA THR A 13 -12.52 24.73 -30.35
C THR A 13 -13.24 23.50 -30.91
N ILE A 14 -12.58 22.34 -30.88
CA ILE A 14 -13.07 21.07 -31.40
C ILE A 14 -12.62 19.96 -30.45
N PRO A 15 -13.32 19.74 -29.31
CA PRO A 15 -12.89 18.83 -28.25
C PRO A 15 -12.63 17.41 -28.73
N ASP A 16 -13.42 16.92 -29.71
CA ASP A 16 -13.29 15.55 -30.24
C ASP A 16 -11.93 15.33 -30.93
N LEU A 17 -11.32 16.38 -31.48
CA LEU A 17 -10.01 16.30 -32.13
C LEU A 17 -8.89 15.92 -31.14
N ALA A 18 -9.06 16.30 -29.86
CA ALA A 18 -8.12 15.92 -28.79
C ALA A 18 -8.07 14.39 -28.58
N LEU A 19 -9.13 13.67 -28.95
CA LEU A 19 -9.24 12.22 -28.78
C LEU A 19 -8.86 11.41 -30.04
N GLU A 20 -8.60 12.08 -31.17
CA GLU A 20 -8.20 11.44 -32.42
C GLU A 20 -6.73 11.04 -32.42
N GLY A 21 -6.38 10.03 -33.21
CA GLY A 21 -5.02 9.53 -33.41
C GLY A 21 -4.81 8.12 -32.84
N ASP A 22 -3.54 7.76 -32.67
CA ASP A 22 -3.13 6.43 -32.23
C ASP A 22 -3.60 6.11 -30.81
N THR A 23 -3.89 4.84 -30.56
CA THR A 23 -4.31 4.33 -29.25
C THR A 23 -3.40 3.17 -28.80
N PRO A 24 -3.16 3.00 -27.47
CA PRO A 24 -3.73 3.80 -26.36
C PRO A 24 -3.22 5.24 -26.32
N ARG A 25 -4.13 6.19 -26.18
CA ARG A 25 -3.79 7.60 -26.02
C ARG A 25 -3.66 7.96 -24.55
N VAL A 26 -2.54 8.59 -24.16
CA VAL A 26 -2.23 8.97 -22.77
C VAL A 26 -2.54 10.44 -22.55
N PHE A 27 -3.28 10.74 -21.49
CA PHE A 27 -3.50 12.08 -20.97
C PHE A 27 -2.92 12.16 -19.56
N ASP A 28 -1.75 12.79 -19.46
CA ASP A 28 -1.03 12.97 -18.21
C ASP A 28 -1.58 14.18 -17.44
N GLU A 29 -1.72 14.06 -16.10
CA GLU A 29 -2.32 15.08 -15.22
C GLU A 29 -3.71 15.54 -15.73
N TRP A 30 -4.59 14.55 -16.05
CA TRP A 30 -5.91 14.82 -16.63
C TRP A 30 -6.77 15.77 -15.79
N GLN A 31 -6.54 15.84 -14.45
CA GLN A 31 -7.27 16.72 -13.54
C GLN A 31 -7.05 18.22 -13.83
N GLU A 32 -5.97 18.59 -14.52
CA GLU A 32 -5.75 19.95 -15.00
C GLU A 32 -6.74 20.36 -16.11
N LYS A 33 -7.32 19.36 -16.80
CA LYS A 33 -8.31 19.52 -17.86
C LYS A 33 -9.53 18.61 -17.59
N PRO A 34 -10.34 18.94 -16.58
CA PRO A 34 -11.41 18.04 -16.08
C PRO A 34 -12.45 17.60 -17.13
N GLN A 35 -12.63 18.40 -18.18
CA GLN A 35 -13.51 18.07 -19.31
C GLN A 35 -13.10 16.79 -20.05
N LEU A 36 -11.81 16.42 -20.04
CA LEU A 36 -11.31 15.18 -20.65
C LEU A 36 -12.01 13.95 -20.12
N TRP A 37 -12.39 13.91 -18.85
CA TRP A 37 -13.09 12.78 -18.26
C TRP A 37 -14.40 12.44 -18.99
N ASN A 38 -15.25 13.45 -19.24
CA ASN A 38 -16.51 13.23 -19.93
C ASN A 38 -16.31 12.96 -21.42
N LEU A 39 -15.35 13.64 -22.07
CA LEU A 39 -15.03 13.42 -23.48
C LEU A 39 -14.52 11.98 -23.71
N VAL A 40 -13.56 11.52 -22.92
CA VAL A 40 -13.05 10.15 -22.98
C VAL A 40 -14.15 9.13 -22.73
N ARG A 41 -15.03 9.35 -21.74
CA ARG A 41 -16.16 8.47 -21.48
C ARG A 41 -17.11 8.36 -22.68
N HIS A 42 -17.47 9.48 -23.30
CA HIS A 42 -18.31 9.49 -24.52
C HIS A 42 -17.63 8.75 -25.67
N GLU A 43 -16.35 8.97 -25.84
CA GLU A 43 -15.58 8.32 -26.93
C GLU A 43 -15.44 6.82 -26.72
N ILE A 44 -15.26 6.33 -25.47
CA ILE A 44 -15.31 4.91 -25.11
C ILE A 44 -16.67 4.31 -25.52
N ASP A 45 -17.78 4.99 -25.19
CA ASP A 45 -19.12 4.55 -25.56
C ASP A 45 -19.31 4.49 -27.09
N ARG A 46 -18.68 5.40 -27.83
CA ARG A 46 -18.75 5.44 -29.29
C ARG A 46 -17.91 4.34 -29.94
N ARG A 47 -16.66 4.13 -29.48
CA ARG A 47 -15.72 3.17 -30.06
C ARG A 47 -16.01 1.72 -29.68
N GLN A 48 -16.64 1.49 -28.52
CA GLN A 48 -16.94 0.14 -28.01
C GLN A 48 -15.71 -0.79 -27.94
N ALA A 49 -14.51 -0.23 -27.75
CA ALA A 49 -13.25 -0.95 -27.69
C ALA A 49 -12.50 -0.63 -26.38
N PRO A 50 -11.98 -1.65 -25.65
CA PRO A 50 -11.20 -1.45 -24.44
C PRO A 50 -9.79 -0.91 -24.73
N GLY A 51 -9.13 -0.34 -23.71
CA GLY A 51 -7.72 0.03 -23.80
C GLY A 51 -7.40 1.24 -24.68
N GLN A 52 -8.40 2.06 -25.01
CA GLN A 52 -8.22 3.19 -25.93
C GLN A 52 -7.52 4.40 -25.28
N PHE A 53 -7.72 4.61 -23.98
CA PHE A 53 -7.25 5.79 -23.27
C PHE A 53 -6.62 5.42 -21.93
N ILE A 54 -5.57 6.15 -21.56
CA ILE A 54 -4.93 6.10 -20.24
C ILE A 54 -4.96 7.51 -19.67
N LEU A 55 -5.62 7.70 -18.54
CA LEU A 55 -5.65 8.96 -17.80
C LEU A 55 -4.75 8.81 -16.56
N THR A 56 -3.67 9.59 -16.47
CA THR A 56 -2.81 9.60 -15.28
C THR A 56 -3.06 10.85 -14.46
N GLY A 57 -2.84 10.78 -13.15
CA GLY A 57 -2.98 11.93 -12.26
C GLY A 57 -2.61 11.60 -10.81
N ALA A 58 -2.25 12.63 -10.07
CA ALA A 58 -1.74 12.53 -8.69
C ALA A 58 -2.84 12.40 -7.62
N THR A 59 -4.12 12.59 -7.98
CA THR A 59 -5.24 12.55 -7.03
C THR A 59 -6.38 11.67 -7.53
N ALA A 60 -7.14 11.10 -6.59
CA ALA A 60 -8.40 10.46 -6.94
C ALA A 60 -9.39 11.52 -7.47
N PRO A 61 -10.14 11.21 -8.55
CA PRO A 61 -11.14 12.14 -9.07
C PRO A 61 -12.14 12.52 -7.98
N MET A 62 -12.40 13.82 -7.79
CA MET A 62 -13.50 14.25 -6.96
C MET A 62 -14.83 13.86 -7.64
N GLU A 63 -15.76 13.32 -6.86
CA GLU A 63 -17.15 13.13 -7.30
C GLU A 63 -17.86 14.49 -7.33
N GLU A 64 -17.58 15.30 -8.33
CA GLU A 64 -18.39 16.48 -8.59
C GLU A 64 -19.74 16.04 -9.19
N GLN A 65 -20.81 16.70 -8.78
CA GLN A 65 -22.19 16.43 -9.28
C GLN A 65 -22.30 16.52 -10.81
N SER A 66 -21.36 17.18 -11.48
CA SER A 66 -21.29 17.34 -12.94
C SER A 66 -20.53 16.21 -13.65
N ARG A 67 -19.83 15.32 -12.92
CA ARG A 67 -19.07 14.21 -13.50
C ARG A 67 -19.82 12.91 -13.36
N HIS A 68 -20.04 12.25 -14.48
CA HIS A 68 -20.52 10.87 -14.45
C HIS A 68 -19.42 9.93 -13.92
N SER A 69 -19.79 8.93 -13.14
CA SER A 69 -18.87 8.07 -12.37
C SER A 69 -17.87 7.25 -13.20
N GLY A 70 -18.04 7.15 -14.52
CA GLY A 70 -17.21 6.26 -15.37
C GLY A 70 -17.36 4.76 -15.06
N ALA A 71 -18.30 4.38 -14.20
CA ALA A 71 -18.53 2.99 -13.81
C ALA A 71 -18.80 2.10 -15.04
N GLY A 72 -18.12 0.96 -15.10
CA GLY A 72 -18.20 0.01 -16.21
C GLY A 72 -17.43 0.43 -17.49
N ARG A 73 -16.75 1.59 -17.49
CA ARG A 73 -16.00 2.13 -18.64
C ARG A 73 -14.54 2.39 -18.32
N ILE A 74 -14.24 2.86 -17.10
CA ILE A 74 -12.91 3.25 -16.66
C ILE A 74 -12.50 2.37 -15.49
N ALA A 75 -11.45 1.59 -15.66
CA ALA A 75 -10.79 0.87 -14.59
C ALA A 75 -9.78 1.80 -13.89
N ARG A 76 -9.75 1.76 -12.57
CA ARG A 76 -8.79 2.55 -11.78
C ARG A 76 -7.64 1.65 -11.35
N LEU A 77 -6.43 2.01 -11.73
CA LEU A 77 -5.20 1.39 -11.28
C LEU A 77 -4.47 2.38 -10.37
N ARG A 78 -4.16 1.96 -9.15
CA ARG A 78 -3.33 2.72 -8.25
C ARG A 78 -1.89 2.26 -8.38
N MET A 79 -1.00 3.17 -8.75
CA MET A 79 0.44 2.93 -8.72
C MET A 79 0.93 3.07 -7.27
N LYS A 80 1.80 2.14 -6.87
CA LYS A 80 2.49 2.16 -5.58
C LYS A 80 3.98 2.46 -5.79
N THR A 81 4.67 2.75 -4.70
CA THR A 81 6.14 2.78 -4.70
C THR A 81 6.71 1.40 -5.00
N PHE A 82 7.97 1.30 -5.40
CA PHE A 82 8.59 0.01 -5.72
C PHE A 82 8.61 -0.95 -4.53
N SER A 83 8.17 -2.18 -4.75
CA SER A 83 8.38 -3.31 -3.87
C SER A 83 9.86 -3.70 -3.78
N PHE A 84 10.21 -4.61 -2.88
CA PHE A 84 11.55 -5.19 -2.81
C PHE A 84 11.94 -5.87 -4.11
N TYR A 85 11.01 -6.55 -4.76
CA TYR A 85 11.25 -7.19 -6.05
C TYR A 85 11.53 -6.17 -7.16
N GLU A 86 10.65 -5.19 -7.33
CA GLU A 86 10.79 -4.17 -8.39
C GLU A 86 12.05 -3.30 -8.21
N SER A 87 12.48 -3.08 -6.98
CA SER A 87 13.70 -2.32 -6.67
C SER A 87 14.99 -3.15 -6.70
N GLY A 88 14.91 -4.46 -6.99
CA GLY A 88 16.05 -5.36 -7.08
C GLY A 88 16.62 -5.82 -5.73
N HIS A 89 15.85 -5.66 -4.63
CA HIS A 89 16.21 -6.14 -3.29
C HIS A 89 15.63 -7.54 -2.97
N SER A 90 14.88 -8.11 -3.90
CA SER A 90 14.51 -9.53 -3.90
C SER A 90 15.10 -10.21 -5.13
N ASN A 91 15.62 -11.45 -4.94
CA ASN A 91 16.12 -12.27 -6.04
C ASN A 91 15.02 -13.01 -6.82
N GLY A 92 13.78 -12.92 -6.36
CA GLY A 92 12.62 -13.54 -7.03
C GLY A 92 12.58 -15.07 -6.96
N ALA A 93 13.33 -15.69 -6.05
CA ALA A 93 13.43 -17.15 -5.96
C ALA A 93 12.10 -17.83 -5.57
N VAL A 94 11.13 -17.08 -5.02
CA VAL A 94 9.82 -17.58 -4.58
C VAL A 94 8.72 -16.74 -5.25
N SER A 95 8.06 -17.28 -6.26
CA SER A 95 6.85 -16.69 -6.82
C SER A 95 5.68 -16.87 -5.86
N LEU A 96 5.05 -15.77 -5.48
CA LEU A 96 3.86 -15.78 -4.64
C LEU A 96 2.69 -16.55 -5.29
N ALA A 97 2.51 -16.36 -6.58
CA ALA A 97 1.45 -17.03 -7.33
C ALA A 97 1.67 -18.55 -7.39
N GLU A 98 2.91 -19.00 -7.66
CA GLU A 98 3.25 -20.43 -7.69
C GLU A 98 3.14 -21.07 -6.32
N LEU A 99 3.63 -20.37 -5.26
CA LEU A 99 3.51 -20.85 -3.88
C LEU A 99 2.06 -21.12 -3.51
N VAL A 100 1.17 -20.19 -3.84
CA VAL A 100 -0.25 -20.35 -3.51
C VAL A 100 -0.92 -21.44 -4.37
N ALA A 101 -0.54 -21.58 -5.65
CA ALA A 101 -1.14 -22.54 -6.55
C ALA A 101 -0.63 -23.97 -6.34
N GLN A 102 0.67 -24.16 -6.06
CA GLN A 102 1.36 -25.46 -6.14
C GLN A 102 1.89 -25.99 -4.80
N GLU A 103 1.77 -25.22 -3.72
CA GLU A 103 2.25 -25.58 -2.37
C GLU A 103 3.74 -25.95 -2.26
N SER A 104 4.57 -25.58 -3.22
CA SER A 104 5.99 -25.91 -3.23
C SER A 104 6.88 -24.76 -3.62
N PRO A 105 7.40 -24.02 -2.66
CA PRO A 105 8.70 -23.46 -2.91
C PRO A 105 9.70 -23.88 -1.85
N GLN A 106 10.81 -24.38 -2.27
CA GLN A 106 12.03 -24.41 -1.48
C GLN A 106 13.07 -23.62 -2.25
N SER A 107 13.53 -22.52 -1.69
CA SER A 107 14.69 -21.83 -2.18
C SER A 107 15.66 -21.59 -1.04
N ASN A 108 16.82 -22.17 -1.16
CA ASN A 108 18.00 -21.84 -0.37
C ASN A 108 18.86 -20.82 -1.14
N GLY A 109 18.21 -19.95 -1.93
CA GLY A 109 18.88 -18.91 -2.71
C GLY A 109 19.67 -17.97 -1.79
N GLU A 110 20.80 -17.49 -2.28
CA GLU A 110 21.51 -16.41 -1.59
C GLU A 110 20.63 -15.19 -1.50
N THR A 111 20.54 -14.61 -0.32
CA THR A 111 19.82 -13.35 -0.13
C THR A 111 20.57 -12.20 -0.78
N VAL A 112 19.84 -11.27 -1.38
CA VAL A 112 20.40 -10.04 -1.94
C VAL A 112 20.88 -9.10 -0.84
N VAL A 113 20.14 -9.07 0.29
CA VAL A 113 20.40 -8.21 1.45
C VAL A 113 20.11 -8.93 2.76
N ASP A 114 20.83 -8.58 3.81
CA ASP A 114 20.57 -9.03 5.19
C ASP A 114 19.55 -8.13 5.91
N VAL A 115 19.31 -8.36 7.20
CA VAL A 115 18.37 -7.57 8.02
C VAL A 115 18.78 -6.09 8.07
N ALA A 116 20.06 -5.77 8.10
CA ALA A 116 20.53 -4.39 8.08
C ALA A 116 20.20 -3.72 6.73
N GLY A 117 20.45 -4.40 5.63
CA GLY A 117 20.07 -3.94 4.29
C GLY A 117 18.55 -3.82 4.10
N ILE A 118 17.76 -4.72 4.71
CA ILE A 118 16.28 -4.56 4.74
C ILE A 118 15.90 -3.26 5.46
N ILE A 119 16.51 -2.98 6.62
CA ILE A 119 16.26 -1.77 7.39
C ILE A 119 16.68 -0.52 6.61
N GLU A 120 17.85 -0.55 5.96
CA GLU A 120 18.29 0.54 5.09
C GLU A 120 17.29 0.77 3.94
N ARG A 121 16.83 -0.29 3.28
CA ARG A 121 15.85 -0.19 2.20
C ARG A 121 14.51 0.36 2.69
N MET A 122 14.02 -0.05 3.87
CA MET A 122 12.82 0.51 4.46
C MET A 122 12.96 2.00 4.80
N ALA A 123 14.14 2.45 5.20
CA ALA A 123 14.42 3.86 5.46
C ALA A 123 14.60 4.69 4.18
N HIS A 124 15.13 4.09 3.12
CA HIS A 124 15.34 4.72 1.81
C HIS A 124 14.02 4.91 1.04
N GLY A 125 13.14 3.90 1.08
CA GLY A 125 11.85 3.88 0.40
C GLY A 125 11.90 3.46 -1.07
N GLY A 126 10.71 3.26 -1.65
CA GLY A 126 10.49 2.77 -3.01
C GLY A 126 10.20 3.85 -4.03
N TRP A 127 10.42 5.12 -3.76
CA TRP A 127 10.20 6.16 -4.76
C TRP A 127 11.20 6.06 -5.91
N PRO A 128 10.74 5.99 -7.17
CA PRO A 128 11.62 5.92 -8.34
C PRO A 128 12.63 7.07 -8.39
N ALA A 129 12.23 8.28 -8.01
CA ALA A 129 13.09 9.46 -7.99
C ALA A 129 14.25 9.36 -6.99
N ASN A 130 14.08 8.58 -5.91
CA ASN A 130 15.11 8.42 -4.89
C ASN A 130 16.10 7.30 -5.20
N ARG A 131 15.87 6.47 -6.23
CA ARG A 131 16.60 5.22 -6.51
C ARG A 131 18.13 5.35 -6.43
N ASN A 132 18.67 6.47 -6.84
CA ASN A 132 20.11 6.71 -6.91
C ASN A 132 20.64 7.59 -5.76
N TYR A 133 19.82 7.88 -4.77
CA TYR A 133 20.22 8.70 -3.63
C TYR A 133 20.79 7.83 -2.49
N SER A 134 21.60 8.45 -1.63
CA SER A 134 21.92 7.82 -0.34
C SER A 134 20.66 7.78 0.54
N VAL A 135 20.69 6.94 1.59
CA VAL A 135 19.55 6.85 2.52
C VAL A 135 19.26 8.22 3.17
N GLU A 136 20.31 8.99 3.52
CA GLU A 136 20.18 10.30 4.12
C GLU A 136 19.50 11.30 3.15
N ALA A 137 19.94 11.31 1.89
CA ALA A 137 19.37 12.18 0.86
C ALA A 137 17.93 11.79 0.53
N ALA A 138 17.61 10.47 0.48
CA ALA A 138 16.26 9.98 0.29
C ALA A 138 15.35 10.39 1.45
N GLN A 139 15.80 10.26 2.69
CA GLN A 139 15.03 10.69 3.85
C GLN A 139 14.81 12.21 3.90
N GLU A 140 15.80 13.02 3.49
CA GLU A 140 15.62 14.47 3.38
C GLU A 140 14.56 14.82 2.33
N ASN A 141 14.61 14.14 1.18
CA ASN A 141 13.60 14.29 0.14
C ASN A 141 12.20 13.92 0.63
N LEU A 142 12.07 12.85 1.42
CA LEU A 142 10.80 12.43 2.01
C LEU A 142 10.27 13.41 3.07
N ARG A 143 11.14 14.04 3.86
CA ARG A 143 10.73 15.12 4.77
C ARG A 143 10.20 16.32 3.99
N SER A 144 10.91 16.74 2.95
CA SER A 144 10.44 17.80 2.06
C SER A 144 9.12 17.45 1.37
N TYR A 145 8.93 16.18 1.01
CA TYR A 145 7.66 15.69 0.45
C TYR A 145 6.52 15.78 1.49
N ILE A 146 6.75 15.38 2.74
CA ILE A 146 5.76 15.55 3.84
C ILE A 146 5.36 17.03 4.00
N ASP A 147 6.33 17.95 3.93
CA ASP A 147 6.06 19.39 4.00
C ASP A 147 5.22 19.86 2.81
N THR A 148 5.52 19.40 1.61
CA THR A 148 4.73 19.72 0.40
C THR A 148 3.30 19.17 0.53
N VAL A 149 3.14 17.94 0.96
CA VAL A 149 1.82 17.34 1.24
C VAL A 149 1.02 18.18 2.22
N ALA A 150 1.65 18.63 3.32
CA ALA A 150 0.96 19.38 4.36
C ALA A 150 0.54 20.79 3.93
N HIS A 151 1.35 21.46 3.11
CA HIS A 151 1.12 22.85 2.71
C HIS A 151 0.35 22.99 1.40
N VAL A 152 0.52 22.08 0.46
CA VAL A 152 0.03 22.19 -0.92
C VAL A 152 -0.94 21.09 -1.28
N ASP A 153 -0.48 19.83 -1.36
CA ASP A 153 -1.19 18.74 -2.03
C ASP A 153 -2.53 18.41 -1.36
N ILE A 154 -2.55 18.37 -0.01
CA ILE A 154 -3.77 18.06 0.75
C ILE A 154 -4.88 19.11 0.51
N ASN A 155 -4.50 20.36 0.24
CA ASN A 155 -5.45 21.46 -0.02
C ASN A 155 -5.87 21.46 -1.50
N ALA A 156 -4.96 21.14 -2.41
CA ALA A 156 -5.25 21.06 -3.84
C ALA A 156 -6.24 19.94 -4.18
N ALA A 157 -6.25 18.87 -3.38
CA ALA A 157 -7.11 17.70 -3.61
C ALA A 157 -8.62 18.01 -3.59
N ASP A 158 -9.06 19.01 -2.81
CA ASP A 158 -10.50 19.37 -2.66
C ASP A 158 -10.75 20.86 -2.45
N GLY A 159 -9.72 21.70 -2.55
CA GLY A 159 -9.82 23.15 -2.35
C GLY A 159 -10.03 23.58 -0.90
N VAL A 160 -10.06 22.66 0.06
CA VAL A 160 -10.25 22.97 1.48
C VAL A 160 -8.93 23.29 2.14
N ARG A 161 -8.82 24.47 2.76
CA ARG A 161 -7.62 24.86 3.50
C ARG A 161 -7.53 24.14 4.84
N ARG A 162 -6.41 23.47 5.08
CA ARG A 162 -6.08 22.76 6.32
C ARG A 162 -4.88 23.39 7.00
N ASP A 163 -4.81 23.24 8.32
CA ASP A 163 -3.68 23.70 9.12
C ASP A 163 -2.46 22.78 8.87
N PRO A 164 -1.37 23.25 8.23
CA PRO A 164 -0.23 22.39 7.91
C PRO A 164 0.45 21.79 9.14
N VAL A 165 0.46 22.50 10.27
CA VAL A 165 1.03 22.02 11.52
C VAL A 165 0.26 20.79 12.02
N LYS A 166 -1.08 20.83 11.95
CA LYS A 166 -1.91 19.70 12.33
C LYS A 166 -1.77 18.54 11.34
N VAL A 167 -1.63 18.82 10.03
CA VAL A 167 -1.40 17.78 9.02
C VAL A 167 -0.08 17.07 9.27
N THR A 168 1.02 17.81 9.47
CA THR A 168 2.34 17.23 9.77
C THR A 168 2.30 16.42 11.06
N THR A 169 1.64 16.96 12.11
CA THR A 169 1.48 16.25 13.39
C THR A 169 0.65 14.99 13.24
N LEU A 170 -0.38 15.00 12.39
CA LEU A 170 -1.18 13.82 12.06
C LEU A 170 -0.35 12.75 11.36
N ILE A 171 0.42 13.12 10.33
CA ILE A 171 1.33 12.20 9.63
C ILE A 171 2.33 11.58 10.62
N ARG A 172 2.88 12.38 11.54
CA ARG A 172 3.79 11.90 12.57
C ARG A 172 3.11 10.96 13.57
N SER A 173 1.87 11.23 13.99
CA SER A 173 1.08 10.34 14.86
C SER A 173 0.83 8.99 14.18
N LEU A 174 0.43 9.00 12.89
CA LEU A 174 0.24 7.81 12.08
C LEU A 174 1.53 7.01 11.90
N ALA A 175 2.65 7.70 11.65
CA ALA A 175 3.97 7.10 11.52
C ALA A 175 4.41 6.35 12.80
N ARG A 176 4.15 6.94 13.99
CA ARG A 176 4.44 6.30 15.28
C ARG A 176 3.62 5.05 15.54
N GLY A 177 2.42 4.99 15.00
CA GLY A 177 1.52 3.84 15.10
C GLY A 177 1.35 3.09 13.79
N VAL A 178 2.35 3.11 12.89
CA VAL A 178 2.30 2.40 11.62
C VAL A 178 2.05 0.90 11.85
N ALA A 179 1.24 0.28 10.99
CA ALA A 179 0.81 -1.11 11.09
C ALA A 179 0.03 -1.45 12.39
N THR A 180 -0.57 -0.47 13.05
CA THR A 180 -1.38 -0.70 14.26
C THR A 180 -2.81 -0.16 14.14
N GLU A 181 -3.70 -0.70 14.97
CA GLU A 181 -5.09 -0.27 15.09
C GLU A 181 -5.20 1.00 15.95
N GLN A 182 -4.78 2.16 15.46
CA GLN A 182 -4.94 3.41 16.18
C GLN A 182 -6.39 3.91 16.12
N SER A 183 -6.99 4.22 17.26
CA SER A 183 -8.32 4.83 17.30
C SER A 183 -8.27 6.31 16.89
N ILE A 184 -9.34 6.79 16.26
CA ILE A 184 -9.50 8.24 15.94
C ILE A 184 -9.39 9.10 17.21
N SER A 185 -9.79 8.56 18.37
CA SER A 185 -9.68 9.27 19.65
C SER A 185 -8.24 9.45 20.11
N SER A 186 -7.41 8.42 19.94
CA SER A 186 -5.99 8.49 20.27
C SER A 186 -5.29 9.52 19.39
N ILE A 187 -5.51 9.45 18.08
CA ILE A 187 -4.96 10.40 17.11
C ILE A 187 -5.42 11.84 17.43
N ALA A 188 -6.70 12.03 17.77
CA ALA A 188 -7.25 13.33 18.13
C ALA A 188 -6.54 13.95 19.35
N THR A 189 -6.20 13.13 20.34
CA THR A 189 -5.40 13.54 21.48
C THR A 189 -3.98 13.94 21.08
N ASP A 190 -3.32 13.15 20.23
CA ASP A 190 -1.96 13.40 19.76
C ASP A 190 -1.83 14.75 19.02
N ILE A 191 -2.82 15.11 18.21
CA ILE A 191 -2.78 16.32 17.37
C ILE A 191 -3.51 17.53 18.00
N GLY A 192 -4.11 17.36 19.19
CA GLY A 192 -4.86 18.42 19.85
C GLY A 192 -6.08 18.90 19.05
N ALA A 193 -6.83 17.98 18.40
CA ALA A 193 -7.96 18.30 17.56
C ALA A 193 -9.21 17.49 17.91
N GLN A 194 -10.36 17.89 17.35
CA GLN A 194 -11.59 17.13 17.48
C GLN A 194 -11.57 15.89 16.58
N ARG A 195 -12.29 14.82 16.95
CA ARG A 195 -12.40 13.59 16.14
C ARG A 195 -12.89 13.85 14.73
N ALA A 196 -13.83 14.78 14.54
CA ALA A 196 -14.34 15.15 13.22
C ALA A 196 -13.24 15.72 12.32
N THR A 197 -12.38 16.59 12.86
CA THR A 197 -11.22 17.15 12.15
C THR A 197 -10.22 16.06 11.78
N VAL A 198 -9.93 15.12 12.70
CA VAL A 198 -9.05 13.98 12.41
C VAL A 198 -9.62 13.14 11.25
N SER A 199 -10.90 12.80 11.31
CA SER A 199 -11.54 12.00 10.26
C SER A 199 -11.52 12.70 8.91
N GLU A 200 -11.75 14.01 8.89
CA GLU A 200 -11.70 14.83 7.67
C GLU A 200 -10.26 14.88 7.09
N TYR A 201 -9.24 15.11 7.93
CA TYR A 201 -7.84 15.16 7.50
C TYR A 201 -7.35 13.79 7.02
N LEU A 202 -7.75 12.70 7.71
CA LEU A 202 -7.46 11.33 7.26
C LEU A 202 -8.06 11.04 5.89
N ALA A 203 -9.34 11.42 5.68
CA ALA A 203 -9.99 11.23 4.38
C ALA A 203 -9.27 12.00 3.26
N ALA A 204 -8.76 13.21 3.55
CA ALA A 204 -7.98 13.99 2.60
C ALA A 204 -6.63 13.32 2.29
N LEU A 205 -5.88 12.84 3.30
CA LEU A 205 -4.62 12.12 3.10
C LEU A 205 -4.81 10.79 2.35
N GLN A 206 -5.93 10.09 2.57
CA GLN A 206 -6.29 8.90 1.80
C GLN A 206 -6.57 9.23 0.32
N ARG A 207 -7.23 10.35 0.05
CA ARG A 207 -7.56 10.80 -1.32
C ARG A 207 -6.31 11.09 -2.16
N ILE A 208 -5.25 11.61 -1.53
CA ILE A 208 -3.95 11.84 -2.17
C ILE A 208 -2.97 10.68 -1.97
N PHE A 209 -3.48 9.53 -1.55
CA PHE A 209 -2.75 8.27 -1.42
C PHE A 209 -1.58 8.26 -0.41
N ILE A 210 -1.55 9.19 0.54
CA ILE A 210 -0.52 9.22 1.60
C ILE A 210 -0.80 8.22 2.70
N VAL A 211 -2.08 7.97 3.01
CA VAL A 211 -2.53 7.03 4.03
C VAL A 211 -3.29 5.87 3.39
N GLU A 212 -2.99 4.66 3.82
CA GLU A 212 -3.70 3.44 3.46
C GLU A 212 -4.31 2.78 4.69
N GLU A 213 -5.51 2.24 4.54
CA GLU A 213 -6.17 1.45 5.57
C GLU A 213 -6.19 -0.03 5.17
N GLN A 214 -5.60 -0.85 6.00
CA GLN A 214 -5.72 -2.30 5.97
C GLN A 214 -6.93 -2.67 6.82
N LEU A 215 -8.02 -3.02 6.14
CA LEU A 215 -9.30 -3.32 6.80
C LEU A 215 -9.26 -4.68 7.50
N ALA A 216 -10.14 -4.88 8.48
CA ALA A 216 -10.31 -6.18 9.11
C ALA A 216 -10.97 -7.18 8.15
N TRP A 217 -10.40 -8.38 8.09
CA TRP A 217 -10.93 -9.52 7.36
C TRP A 217 -12.11 -10.18 8.10
N SER A 218 -12.97 -10.85 7.37
CA SER A 218 -14.03 -11.70 7.93
C SER A 218 -14.30 -12.88 7.01
N SER A 219 -14.41 -14.08 7.59
CA SER A 219 -14.84 -15.29 6.89
C SER A 219 -16.28 -15.23 6.39
N HIS A 220 -17.12 -14.37 6.96
CA HIS A 220 -18.52 -14.23 6.61
C HIS A 220 -18.78 -12.97 5.80
N LEU A 221 -19.28 -13.11 4.58
CA LEU A 221 -19.62 -11.99 3.67
C LEU A 221 -20.55 -10.94 4.32
N ARG A 222 -21.35 -11.31 5.30
CA ARG A 222 -22.31 -10.44 6.00
C ARG A 222 -21.88 -10.05 7.42
N SER A 223 -20.61 -10.25 7.79
CA SER A 223 -20.14 -9.92 9.14
C SER A 223 -20.16 -8.42 9.38
N ARG A 224 -20.86 -8.03 10.46
CA ARG A 224 -20.80 -6.63 10.96
C ARG A 224 -19.58 -6.40 11.86
N ALA A 225 -18.92 -7.46 12.33
CA ALA A 225 -17.76 -7.34 13.22
C ALA A 225 -16.59 -6.69 12.51
N SER A 226 -16.28 -7.10 11.27
CA SER A 226 -15.23 -6.49 10.45
C SER A 226 -15.43 -4.99 10.19
N LEU A 227 -16.68 -4.52 10.12
CA LEU A 227 -16.98 -3.09 9.93
C LEU A 227 -16.80 -2.25 11.22
N ARG A 228 -16.69 -2.91 12.38
CA ARG A 228 -16.52 -2.25 13.70
C ARG A 228 -15.11 -2.32 14.22
N THR A 229 -14.27 -3.19 13.64
CA THR A 229 -12.84 -3.29 13.98
C THR A 229 -12.10 -2.12 13.35
N ALA A 230 -11.25 -1.45 14.12
CA ALA A 230 -10.43 -0.37 13.60
C ALA A 230 -9.45 -0.93 12.55
N PRO A 231 -9.24 -0.23 11.41
CA PRO A 231 -8.24 -0.65 10.46
C PRO A 231 -6.83 -0.44 11.02
N LYS A 232 -5.89 -1.28 10.63
CA LYS A 232 -4.47 -0.93 10.72
C LYS A 232 -4.18 0.16 9.69
N ARG A 233 -3.29 1.11 10.05
CA ARG A 233 -2.94 2.21 9.14
C ARG A 233 -1.50 2.14 8.73
N HIS A 234 -1.29 2.38 7.45
CA HIS A 234 0.01 2.44 6.80
C HIS A 234 0.15 3.79 6.10
N LEU A 235 1.38 4.26 5.97
CA LEU A 235 1.67 5.31 4.99
C LEU A 235 1.94 4.66 3.63
N ALA A 236 1.94 5.46 2.57
CA ALA A 236 2.12 5.00 1.19
C ALA A 236 3.37 4.13 0.99
N ASP A 237 4.37 4.37 1.84
CA ASP A 237 5.63 3.63 1.90
C ASP A 237 6.17 3.70 3.33
N PRO A 238 6.78 2.63 3.88
CA PRO A 238 7.38 2.64 5.22
C PRO A 238 8.42 3.72 5.44
N ALA A 239 9.18 4.10 4.40
CA ALA A 239 10.17 5.17 4.49
C ALA A 239 9.55 6.53 4.83
N LEU A 240 8.30 6.76 4.42
CA LEU A 240 7.59 7.99 4.79
C LEU A 240 7.32 8.02 6.29
N ALA A 241 7.01 6.86 6.90
CA ALA A 241 6.87 6.76 8.35
C ALA A 241 8.22 6.95 9.05
N ALA A 242 9.29 6.34 8.55
CA ALA A 242 10.63 6.53 9.10
C ALA A 242 11.06 8.00 9.04
N ALA A 243 10.86 8.68 7.91
CA ALA A 243 11.18 10.10 7.73
C ALA A 243 10.35 11.01 8.65
N ALA A 244 9.05 10.74 8.82
CA ALA A 244 8.15 11.53 9.65
C ALA A 244 8.54 11.51 11.14
N VAL A 245 9.24 10.48 11.62
CA VAL A 245 9.72 10.35 13.01
C VAL A 245 11.25 10.46 13.12
N ASP A 246 11.94 10.90 12.07
CA ASP A 246 13.40 11.03 12.00
C ASP A 246 14.14 9.73 12.38
N ALA A 247 13.63 8.59 11.93
CA ALA A 247 14.23 7.28 12.19
C ALA A 247 15.24 6.92 11.09
N SER A 248 16.53 7.17 11.38
CA SER A 248 17.64 6.65 10.54
C SER A 248 17.79 5.14 10.67
N PRO A 249 18.49 4.45 9.75
CA PRO A 249 18.78 3.01 9.88
C PRO A 249 19.38 2.64 11.24
N ASP A 250 20.34 3.42 11.74
CA ASP A 250 20.94 3.19 13.07
C ASP A 250 19.94 3.28 14.22
N LYS A 251 19.00 4.21 14.14
CA LYS A 251 17.93 4.32 15.15
C LYS A 251 16.97 3.14 15.07
N LEU A 252 16.67 2.65 13.86
CA LEU A 252 15.82 1.48 13.64
C LEU A 252 16.49 0.20 14.16
N LEU A 253 17.79 0.01 13.92
CA LEU A 253 18.56 -1.10 14.46
C LEU A 253 18.60 -1.12 15.99
N ARG A 254 18.53 0.04 16.64
CA ARG A 254 18.44 0.17 18.12
C ARG A 254 17.01 0.04 18.64
N ASN A 255 16.00 0.12 17.77
CA ASN A 255 14.59 -0.01 18.13
C ASN A 255 13.90 -1.06 17.25
N LEU A 256 14.24 -2.32 17.51
CA LEU A 256 13.72 -3.46 16.72
C LEU A 256 12.19 -3.61 16.80
N ALA A 257 11.55 -3.10 17.88
CA ALA A 257 10.09 -3.12 17.96
C ALA A 257 9.47 -2.22 16.89
N PHE A 258 9.97 -1.00 16.72
CA PHE A 258 9.50 -0.09 15.67
C PHE A 258 9.94 -0.55 14.27
N ALA A 259 11.16 -1.06 14.15
CA ALA A 259 11.62 -1.68 12.89
C ALA A 259 10.72 -2.85 12.45
N GLY A 260 10.22 -3.65 13.41
CA GLY A 260 9.25 -4.72 13.16
C GLY A 260 7.91 -4.20 12.63
N GLN A 261 7.40 -3.10 13.15
CA GLN A 261 6.17 -2.45 12.63
C GLN A 261 6.37 -1.91 11.22
N LEU A 262 7.52 -1.27 10.94
CA LEU A 262 7.87 -0.83 9.59
C LEU A 262 8.02 -2.02 8.63
N PHE A 263 8.59 -3.13 9.09
CA PHE A 263 8.71 -4.36 8.31
C PHE A 263 7.33 -4.96 8.01
N GLU A 264 6.40 -4.98 8.98
CA GLU A 264 5.02 -5.38 8.73
C GLU A 264 4.39 -4.51 7.64
N SER A 265 4.55 -3.18 7.73
CA SER A 265 4.06 -2.25 6.73
C SER A 265 4.68 -2.50 5.35
N GLN A 266 5.99 -2.80 5.28
CA GLN A 266 6.68 -3.13 4.04
C GLN A 266 6.13 -4.41 3.41
N VAL A 267 5.97 -5.47 4.20
CA VAL A 267 5.45 -6.74 3.68
C VAL A 267 4.00 -6.60 3.20
N VAL A 268 3.15 -5.88 3.94
CA VAL A 268 1.77 -5.59 3.50
C VAL A 268 1.76 -4.83 2.17
N HIS A 269 2.64 -3.83 2.02
CA HIS A 269 2.83 -3.09 0.78
C HIS A 269 3.25 -4.03 -0.36
N ASP A 270 4.27 -4.85 -0.17
CA ASP A 270 4.82 -5.75 -1.19
C ASP A 270 3.81 -6.84 -1.58
N LEU A 271 3.12 -7.43 -0.61
CA LEU A 271 2.05 -8.40 -0.89
C LEU A 271 0.94 -7.79 -1.75
N ALA A 272 0.57 -6.52 -1.50
CA ALA A 272 -0.42 -5.82 -2.31
C ALA A 272 0.06 -5.57 -3.74
N VAL A 273 1.35 -5.22 -3.92
CA VAL A 273 1.97 -5.03 -5.24
C VAL A 273 2.07 -6.36 -5.99
N LEU A 274 2.65 -7.39 -5.37
CA LEU A 274 2.93 -8.67 -6.00
C LEU A 274 1.65 -9.48 -6.32
N SER A 275 0.64 -9.43 -5.45
CA SER A 275 -0.63 -10.15 -5.67
C SER A 275 -1.64 -9.37 -6.50
N GLY A 276 -1.53 -8.04 -6.58
CA GLY A 276 -2.57 -7.16 -7.11
C GLY A 276 -3.87 -7.20 -6.30
N LYS A 277 -3.84 -7.67 -5.06
CA LYS A 277 -5.01 -7.86 -4.20
C LYS A 277 -5.05 -6.86 -3.06
N ARG A 278 -6.25 -6.65 -2.51
CA ARG A 278 -6.38 -5.95 -1.25
C ARG A 278 -5.93 -6.86 -0.12
N ILE A 279 -5.09 -6.33 0.75
CA ILE A 279 -4.60 -7.03 1.94
C ILE A 279 -5.43 -6.59 3.14
N PHE A 280 -5.92 -7.55 3.91
CA PHE A 280 -6.66 -7.37 5.15
C PHE A 280 -5.80 -7.78 6.34
N HIS A 281 -6.14 -7.38 7.55
CA HIS A 281 -5.66 -7.99 8.79
C HIS A 281 -6.78 -8.80 9.44
N ALA A 282 -6.47 -9.72 10.33
CA ALA A 282 -7.50 -10.44 11.07
C ALA A 282 -7.17 -10.51 12.56
N ARG A 283 -8.21 -10.35 13.39
CA ARG A 283 -8.13 -10.56 14.82
C ARG A 283 -9.42 -11.21 15.28
N ASP A 284 -9.32 -12.26 16.09
CA ASP A 284 -10.47 -12.91 16.67
C ASP A 284 -10.87 -12.33 18.04
N ALA A 285 -11.98 -12.84 18.59
CA ALA A 285 -12.49 -12.41 19.90
C ALA A 285 -11.55 -12.80 21.06
N SER A 286 -10.65 -13.77 20.89
CA SER A 286 -9.66 -14.16 21.89
C SER A 286 -8.39 -13.30 21.86
N GLY A 287 -8.28 -12.42 20.87
CA GLY A 287 -7.11 -11.58 20.63
C GLY A 287 -6.03 -12.23 19.77
N LEU A 288 -6.27 -13.44 19.21
CA LEU A 288 -5.37 -14.05 18.25
C LEU A 288 -5.42 -13.26 16.94
N GLU A 289 -4.27 -12.88 16.43
CA GLU A 289 -4.11 -11.96 15.29
C GLU A 289 -3.37 -12.63 14.13
N VAL A 290 -3.70 -12.22 12.91
CA VAL A 290 -2.99 -12.54 11.68
C VAL A 290 -2.69 -11.22 10.96
N ASP A 291 -1.41 -10.99 10.65
CA ASP A 291 -0.93 -9.70 10.19
C ASP A 291 -1.45 -9.34 8.78
N ALA A 292 -1.55 -10.34 7.88
CA ALA A 292 -2.11 -10.12 6.55
C ALA A 292 -2.98 -11.29 6.08
N VAL A 293 -4.09 -10.96 5.41
CA VAL A 293 -5.04 -11.93 4.82
C VAL A 293 -5.44 -11.44 3.44
N PHE A 294 -5.39 -12.31 2.44
CA PHE A 294 -5.88 -12.02 1.09
C PHE A 294 -6.29 -13.30 0.35
N GLU A 295 -6.93 -13.13 -0.81
CA GLU A 295 -7.32 -14.23 -1.67
C GLU A 295 -6.50 -14.21 -2.95
N LEU A 296 -5.88 -15.35 -3.29
CA LEU A 296 -5.11 -15.53 -4.51
C LEU A 296 -5.37 -16.94 -5.07
N ALA A 297 -5.55 -17.04 -6.37
CA ALA A 297 -5.81 -18.32 -7.06
C ALA A 297 -6.95 -19.16 -6.42
N GLY A 298 -8.00 -18.51 -5.89
CA GLY A 298 -9.14 -19.17 -5.24
C GLY A 298 -8.86 -19.73 -3.83
N ARG A 299 -7.73 -19.37 -3.24
CA ARG A 299 -7.35 -19.78 -1.87
C ARG A 299 -7.19 -18.56 -0.97
N THR A 300 -7.61 -18.69 0.27
CA THR A 300 -7.29 -17.71 1.32
C THR A 300 -5.86 -17.93 1.79
N VAL A 301 -5.10 -16.84 1.85
CA VAL A 301 -3.71 -16.82 2.34
C VAL A 301 -3.67 -16.08 3.66
N PHE A 302 -3.20 -16.74 4.72
CA PHE A 302 -2.92 -16.16 6.02
C PHE A 302 -1.43 -15.94 6.17
N VAL A 303 -1.03 -14.72 6.55
CA VAL A 303 0.38 -14.34 6.65
C VAL A 303 0.68 -13.77 8.03
N GLU A 304 1.68 -14.33 8.67
CA GLU A 304 2.33 -13.79 9.85
C GLU A 304 3.64 -13.13 9.42
N ILE A 305 3.95 -11.94 9.94
CA ILE A 305 5.10 -11.15 9.50
C ILE A 305 6.07 -10.95 10.66
N LYS A 306 7.31 -11.37 10.48
CA LYS A 306 8.34 -11.30 11.53
C LYS A 306 9.67 -10.83 10.95
N LEU A 307 10.24 -9.75 11.47
CA LEU A 307 11.57 -9.28 11.04
C LEU A 307 12.67 -10.31 11.33
N GLY A 308 12.56 -11.06 12.42
CA GLY A 308 13.50 -12.15 12.77
C GLY A 308 13.09 -13.49 12.16
N GLN A 309 14.07 -14.44 12.12
CA GLN A 309 13.88 -15.79 11.59
C GLN A 309 14.46 -16.86 12.54
N SER A 310 14.44 -16.64 13.87
CA SER A 310 14.84 -17.69 14.80
C SER A 310 13.82 -18.83 14.84
N GLN A 311 14.27 -20.02 15.23
CA GLN A 311 13.39 -21.19 15.36
C GLN A 311 12.18 -20.89 16.26
N GLU A 312 12.40 -20.26 17.41
CA GLU A 312 11.34 -19.91 18.37
C GLU A 312 10.28 -18.96 17.73
N ILE A 313 10.74 -17.96 16.96
CA ILE A 313 9.85 -17.03 16.26
C ILE A 313 9.00 -17.78 15.24
N ILE A 314 9.62 -18.67 14.45
CA ILE A 314 8.92 -19.44 13.42
C ILE A 314 7.90 -20.42 14.04
N GLU A 315 8.31 -21.17 15.07
CA GLU A 315 7.42 -22.13 15.74
C GLU A 315 6.19 -21.43 16.33
N LYS A 316 6.39 -20.29 17.00
CA LYS A 316 5.30 -19.50 17.56
C LYS A 316 4.38 -18.95 16.47
N ALA A 317 4.92 -18.39 15.40
CA ALA A 317 4.15 -17.85 14.28
C ALA A 317 3.37 -18.96 13.55
N ALA A 318 3.99 -20.12 13.32
CA ALA A 318 3.34 -21.26 12.70
C ALA A 318 2.17 -21.78 13.56
N SER A 319 2.37 -21.89 14.89
CA SER A 319 1.31 -22.29 15.82
C SER A 319 0.14 -21.31 15.83
N ASN A 320 0.42 -20.00 15.79
CA ASN A 320 -0.62 -18.97 15.73
C ASN A 320 -1.44 -19.07 14.45
N LEU A 321 -0.80 -19.20 13.29
CA LEU A 321 -1.47 -19.35 12.00
C LEU A 321 -2.37 -20.59 11.95
N GLN A 322 -1.87 -21.73 12.43
CA GLN A 322 -2.65 -22.96 12.50
C GLN A 322 -3.86 -22.81 13.42
N ALA A 323 -3.65 -22.32 14.64
CA ALA A 323 -4.72 -22.09 15.60
C ALA A 323 -5.78 -21.10 15.09
N PHE A 324 -5.38 -20.11 14.29
CA PHE A 324 -6.32 -19.17 13.65
C PHE A 324 -7.11 -19.86 12.54
N ALA A 325 -6.43 -20.59 11.65
CA ALA A 325 -7.06 -21.27 10.51
C ALA A 325 -8.05 -22.38 10.97
N GLU A 326 -7.76 -23.10 12.05
CA GLU A 326 -8.62 -24.15 12.64
C GLU A 326 -9.95 -23.62 13.20
N ARG A 327 -10.11 -22.30 13.32
CA ARG A 327 -11.39 -21.71 13.79
C ARG A 327 -12.47 -21.64 12.73
N PHE A 328 -12.14 -21.96 11.49
CA PHE A 328 -13.04 -21.84 10.35
C PHE A 328 -13.12 -23.16 9.59
N GLU A 329 -14.29 -23.43 9.00
CA GLU A 329 -14.46 -24.51 8.05
C GLU A 329 -14.04 -24.02 6.66
N TRP A 330 -13.25 -24.83 5.95
CA TRP A 330 -12.71 -24.49 4.64
C TRP A 330 -13.14 -25.46 3.58
N GLU A 331 -13.72 -24.98 2.49
CA GLU A 331 -13.94 -25.77 1.27
C GLU A 331 -12.61 -26.09 0.57
N VAL A 332 -11.69 -25.10 0.58
CA VAL A 332 -10.33 -25.24 0.07
C VAL A 332 -9.36 -24.86 1.18
N THR A 333 -8.42 -25.73 1.50
CA THR A 333 -7.42 -25.52 2.55
C THR A 333 -6.69 -24.18 2.34
N PRO A 334 -6.65 -23.30 3.34
CA PRO A 334 -5.94 -22.02 3.24
C PRO A 334 -4.42 -22.24 3.14
N VAL A 335 -3.72 -21.29 2.59
CA VAL A 335 -2.25 -21.24 2.60
C VAL A 335 -1.81 -20.50 3.84
N LEU A 336 -0.91 -21.10 4.62
CA LEU A 336 -0.31 -20.49 5.79
C LEU A 336 1.13 -20.10 5.48
N MET A 337 1.45 -18.82 5.63
CA MET A 337 2.76 -18.28 5.26
C MET A 337 3.32 -17.39 6.38
N ILE A 338 4.61 -17.50 6.64
CA ILE A 338 5.36 -16.58 7.50
C ILE A 338 6.33 -15.83 6.59
N VAL A 339 6.22 -14.50 6.51
CA VAL A 339 7.19 -13.67 5.81
C VAL A 339 8.20 -13.12 6.80
N THR A 340 9.48 -13.33 6.52
CA THR A 340 10.58 -12.97 7.43
C THR A 340 11.60 -12.04 6.77
N GLY A 341 12.37 -11.32 7.60
CA GLY A 341 13.56 -10.59 7.19
C GLY A 341 14.83 -11.46 7.18
N GLY A 342 14.71 -12.77 7.40
CA GLY A 342 15.83 -13.70 7.33
C GLY A 342 16.21 -14.06 5.90
N ASN A 343 17.08 -15.04 5.75
CA ASN A 343 17.70 -15.44 4.47
C ASN A 343 17.28 -16.83 3.97
N LEU A 344 16.29 -17.46 4.58
CA LEU A 344 15.86 -18.80 4.19
C LEU A 344 14.39 -18.80 3.81
N SER A 345 14.05 -19.53 2.75
CA SER A 345 12.69 -19.87 2.38
C SER A 345 12.55 -21.38 2.33
N PHE A 346 11.61 -21.93 3.10
CA PHE A 346 11.41 -23.36 3.24
C PHE A 346 9.97 -23.69 3.70
N ARG A 347 9.60 -24.96 3.59
CA ARG A 347 8.36 -25.47 4.19
C ARG A 347 8.65 -26.01 5.59
N HIS A 348 8.02 -25.42 6.60
CA HIS A 348 8.12 -25.90 7.98
C HIS A 348 7.43 -27.27 8.14
N PRO A 349 7.89 -28.15 9.07
CA PRO A 349 7.25 -29.47 9.30
C PRO A 349 5.77 -29.41 9.60
N SER A 350 5.26 -28.31 10.14
CA SER A 350 3.82 -28.06 10.35
C SER A 350 3.03 -27.78 9.05
N GLY A 351 3.69 -27.73 7.89
CA GLY A 351 3.08 -27.39 6.60
C GLY A 351 3.03 -25.89 6.27
N VAL A 352 3.41 -25.01 7.22
CA VAL A 352 3.47 -23.57 7.01
C VAL A 352 4.66 -23.21 6.12
N HIS A 353 4.47 -22.29 5.17
CA HIS A 353 5.55 -21.78 4.33
C HIS A 353 6.29 -20.65 5.05
N VAL A 354 7.58 -20.75 5.20
CA VAL A 354 8.48 -19.67 5.68
C VAL A 354 9.16 -19.07 4.47
N VAL A 355 8.99 -17.77 4.25
CA VAL A 355 9.49 -17.09 3.05
C VAL A 355 10.24 -15.82 3.47
N SER A 356 11.46 -15.68 2.96
CA SER A 356 12.18 -14.40 3.08
C SER A 356 11.53 -13.33 2.17
N LEU A 357 11.36 -12.10 2.67
CA LEU A 357 10.93 -10.98 1.85
C LEU A 357 11.87 -10.77 0.65
N THR A 358 13.16 -11.04 0.83
CA THR A 358 14.19 -10.89 -0.22
C THR A 358 14.19 -12.00 -1.28
N HIS A 359 13.27 -12.97 -1.16
CA HIS A 359 13.04 -14.01 -2.15
C HIS A 359 11.71 -13.87 -2.89
N LEU A 360 10.77 -13.04 -2.40
CA LEU A 360 9.44 -12.90 -2.97
C LEU A 360 9.45 -12.25 -4.36
N ALA A 361 8.63 -12.82 -5.26
CA ALA A 361 8.28 -12.30 -6.58
C ALA A 361 6.76 -12.42 -6.81
N PRO A 362 6.21 -11.84 -7.88
CA PRO A 362 4.82 -12.01 -8.29
C PRO A 362 4.36 -13.45 -8.48
#